data_0e1c87ba9850a6ffca5d09e61f528223
#
_entry.id   0e1c87ba9850a6ffca5d09e61f528223
#
_cell.length_a   1.000
_cell.length_b   1.000
_cell.length_c   1.000
_cell.angle_alpha   90.00
_cell.angle_beta   90.00
_cell.angle_gamma   90.00
#
_symmetry.space_group_name_H-M   'P 1'
#
loop_
_entity.id
_entity.type
_entity.pdbx_description
1 polymer ?
#
loop_
_entity_poly.entity_id
_entity_poly.type
_entity_poly.pdbx_seq_one_letter_code
_entity_poly.pdbx_strand_id
1 'polypeptide(L)'
;MKTKILNVLRKSDGYVSGQALCNMLGVSRTAVWKVINQLKEEGYVIEAVQNKGYHITKYPDILTSGEIMSQLTCVDTGSTTGIIREVVYYDETDSTNNEAKRAAERDNAADGTLYITESQTGGRGRRGRNWVSPAGSGIWMSLLLRPDIAPVNASMLTIVAAMAVQEAIHKVLTEDGHDAECCIKWPNDIVLNKKKVCGILTEMSAEMDYIHYVVIGMGINVNTTEFDDSIKATASSLYLETGDHLKRSRIVAAFSESFAKYYDTFVKTQNLAGLKEDYNSMLVNKGGDVKAIYADKEIVGKALGINDEGELIIKTDEGEKIIRTGEVSVRGLYGYV
;
A
#
# COMPACT_ATOMS: atom_id res chain seq x y z
N MET A 1 -15.77 -11.44 15.54
CA MET A 1 -15.84 -12.92 15.61
C MET A 1 -15.31 -13.57 14.34
N LYS A 2 -15.82 -13.20 13.15
CA LYS A 2 -15.37 -13.75 11.85
C LYS A 2 -13.85 -13.62 11.67
N THR A 3 -13.28 -12.43 11.85
CA THR A 3 -11.84 -12.17 11.77
C THR A 3 -11.01 -13.09 12.69
N LYS A 4 -11.47 -13.33 13.92
CA LYS A 4 -10.77 -14.19 14.88
C LYS A 4 -10.77 -15.67 14.44
N ILE A 5 -11.92 -16.17 13.96
CA ILE A 5 -12.01 -17.54 13.43
C ILE A 5 -11.10 -17.69 12.21
N LEU A 6 -11.17 -16.74 11.27
CA LEU A 6 -10.33 -16.73 10.08
C LEU A 6 -8.84 -16.71 10.41
N ASN A 7 -8.43 -15.87 11.38
CA ASN A 7 -7.06 -15.79 11.84
C ASN A 7 -6.56 -17.11 12.47
N VAL A 8 -7.38 -17.75 13.33
CA VAL A 8 -7.02 -19.06 13.93
C VAL A 8 -6.88 -20.14 12.87
N LEU A 9 -7.82 -20.21 11.91
CA LEU A 9 -7.76 -21.19 10.83
C LEU A 9 -6.58 -20.95 9.89
N ARG A 10 -6.22 -19.69 9.62
CA ARG A 10 -5.08 -19.29 8.77
C ARG A 10 -3.73 -19.71 9.36
N LYS A 11 -3.59 -19.57 10.68
CA LYS A 11 -2.32 -19.87 11.39
C LYS A 11 -2.16 -21.33 11.77
N SER A 12 -3.18 -22.16 11.50
CA SER A 12 -3.14 -23.59 11.79
C SER A 12 -2.64 -24.37 10.59
N ASP A 13 -1.65 -25.23 10.78
CA ASP A 13 -1.12 -26.12 9.74
C ASP A 13 -2.08 -27.30 9.40
N GLY A 14 -3.30 -27.30 9.95
CA GLY A 14 -4.25 -28.38 9.72
C GLY A 14 -5.65 -28.09 10.26
N TYR A 15 -6.36 -29.16 10.64
CA TYR A 15 -7.72 -29.05 11.13
C TYR A 15 -7.81 -28.48 12.54
N VAL A 16 -8.65 -27.46 12.72
CA VAL A 16 -9.01 -26.91 14.02
C VAL A 16 -10.39 -27.43 14.41
N SER A 17 -10.49 -28.10 15.56
CA SER A 17 -11.80 -28.66 15.99
C SER A 17 -12.81 -27.54 16.31
N GLY A 18 -14.07 -27.77 15.99
CA GLY A 18 -15.15 -26.84 16.33
C GLY A 18 -15.22 -26.54 17.84
N GLN A 19 -14.87 -27.53 18.70
CA GLN A 19 -14.79 -27.30 20.14
C GLN A 19 -13.64 -26.39 20.53
N ALA A 20 -12.47 -26.53 19.90
CA ALA A 20 -11.34 -25.64 20.14
C ALA A 20 -11.70 -24.18 19.78
N LEU A 21 -12.35 -23.94 18.63
CA LEU A 21 -12.85 -22.63 18.24
C LEU A 21 -13.86 -22.07 19.26
N CYS A 22 -14.80 -22.90 19.75
CA CYS A 22 -15.75 -22.49 20.79
C CYS A 22 -15.02 -22.06 22.08
N ASN A 23 -14.07 -22.86 22.54
CA ASN A 23 -13.32 -22.60 23.77
C ASN A 23 -12.44 -21.35 23.68
N MET A 24 -11.70 -21.19 22.57
CA MET A 24 -10.83 -20.04 22.34
C MET A 24 -11.59 -18.71 22.25
N LEU A 25 -12.79 -18.75 21.69
CA LEU A 25 -13.54 -17.53 21.37
C LEU A 25 -14.72 -17.27 22.33
N GLY A 26 -15.02 -18.18 23.24
CA GLY A 26 -16.14 -18.06 24.16
C GLY A 26 -17.51 -18.08 23.47
N VAL A 27 -17.67 -18.84 22.36
CA VAL A 27 -18.88 -18.85 21.53
C VAL A 27 -19.48 -20.25 21.37
N SER A 28 -20.75 -20.31 20.97
CA SER A 28 -21.43 -21.57 20.73
C SER A 28 -21.02 -22.25 19.42
N ARG A 29 -21.21 -23.58 19.31
CA ARG A 29 -21.01 -24.35 18.09
C ARG A 29 -21.81 -23.79 16.90
N THR A 30 -23.05 -23.37 17.16
CA THR A 30 -23.93 -22.76 16.14
C THR A 30 -23.34 -21.45 15.62
N ALA A 31 -22.73 -20.63 16.50
CA ALA A 31 -22.08 -19.39 16.09
C ALA A 31 -20.83 -19.66 15.22
N VAL A 32 -20.01 -20.64 15.59
CA VAL A 32 -18.87 -21.08 14.77
C VAL A 32 -19.36 -21.55 13.40
N TRP A 33 -20.36 -22.42 13.35
CA TRP A 33 -20.92 -22.96 12.10
C TRP A 33 -21.46 -21.85 11.18
N LYS A 34 -22.18 -20.86 11.73
CA LYS A 34 -22.65 -19.71 10.96
C LYS A 34 -21.50 -18.93 10.32
N VAL A 35 -20.42 -18.68 11.07
CA VAL A 35 -19.25 -17.98 10.53
C VAL A 35 -18.53 -18.80 9.46
N ILE A 36 -18.38 -20.11 9.66
CA ILE A 36 -17.79 -20.98 8.63
C ILE A 36 -18.58 -20.92 7.32
N ASN A 37 -19.92 -20.91 7.40
CA ASN A 37 -20.76 -20.80 6.20
C ASN A 37 -20.62 -19.41 5.55
N GLN A 38 -20.58 -18.32 6.31
CA GLN A 38 -20.31 -16.98 5.78
C GLN A 38 -18.96 -16.93 5.05
N LEU A 39 -17.91 -17.52 5.61
CA LEU A 39 -16.60 -17.58 4.95
C LEU A 39 -16.67 -18.38 3.64
N LYS A 40 -17.42 -19.49 3.60
CA LYS A 40 -17.65 -20.26 2.36
C LYS A 40 -18.38 -19.43 1.30
N GLU A 41 -19.39 -18.66 1.70
CA GLU A 41 -20.12 -17.73 0.81
C GLU A 41 -19.19 -16.62 0.28
N GLU A 42 -18.20 -16.20 1.05
CA GLU A 42 -17.17 -15.24 0.63
C GLU A 42 -16.06 -15.85 -0.26
N GLY A 43 -16.17 -17.15 -0.59
CA GLY A 43 -15.26 -17.84 -1.51
C GLY A 43 -14.10 -18.59 -0.87
N TYR A 44 -14.04 -18.71 0.47
CA TYR A 44 -13.07 -19.59 1.12
C TYR A 44 -13.44 -21.06 0.89
N VAL A 45 -12.47 -21.86 0.48
CA VAL A 45 -12.67 -23.31 0.44
C VAL A 45 -12.29 -23.90 1.80
N ILE A 46 -13.32 -24.29 2.57
CA ILE A 46 -13.15 -24.81 3.93
C ILE A 46 -13.64 -26.25 3.97
N GLU A 47 -12.72 -27.18 4.21
CA GLU A 47 -13.02 -28.57 4.50
C GLU A 47 -13.55 -28.71 5.93
N ALA A 48 -14.58 -29.52 6.10
CA ALA A 48 -15.14 -29.88 7.38
C ALA A 48 -15.14 -31.41 7.52
N VAL A 49 -14.29 -31.94 8.38
CA VAL A 49 -14.16 -33.40 8.57
C VAL A 49 -14.64 -33.76 9.96
N GLN A 50 -15.53 -34.77 10.03
CA GLN A 50 -16.08 -35.25 11.30
C GLN A 50 -14.93 -35.65 12.25
N ASN A 51 -15.02 -35.23 13.50
CA ASN A 51 -14.05 -35.44 14.58
C ASN A 51 -12.67 -34.77 14.37
N LYS A 52 -12.37 -34.13 13.22
CA LYS A 52 -11.17 -33.36 13.01
C LYS A 52 -11.44 -31.86 13.12
N GLY A 53 -12.50 -31.35 12.48
CA GLY A 53 -12.86 -29.94 12.50
C GLY A 53 -12.77 -29.28 11.12
N TYR A 54 -12.27 -28.04 11.07
CA TYR A 54 -12.24 -27.16 9.89
C TYR A 54 -10.82 -26.87 9.47
N HIS A 55 -10.56 -26.87 8.16
CA HIS A 55 -9.29 -26.49 7.55
C HIS A 55 -9.54 -25.68 6.29
N ILE A 56 -8.84 -24.53 6.11
CA ILE A 56 -8.92 -23.71 4.89
C ILE A 56 -7.92 -24.26 3.89
N THR A 57 -8.40 -24.69 2.73
CA THR A 57 -7.56 -25.21 1.64
C THR A 57 -7.34 -24.20 0.52
N LYS A 58 -8.24 -23.19 0.40
CA LYS A 58 -8.07 -22.11 -0.59
C LYS A 58 -8.65 -20.79 -0.07
N TYR A 59 -7.91 -19.72 -0.27
CA TYR A 59 -8.29 -18.35 0.06
C TYR A 59 -8.77 -17.61 -1.19
N PRO A 60 -9.88 -16.83 -1.13
CA PRO A 60 -10.29 -15.95 -2.21
C PRO A 60 -9.31 -14.76 -2.37
N ASP A 61 -9.40 -14.05 -3.49
CA ASP A 61 -8.74 -12.74 -3.64
C ASP A 61 -9.76 -11.63 -3.37
N ILE A 62 -9.91 -11.27 -2.10
CA ILE A 62 -10.83 -10.24 -1.61
C ILE A 62 -10.11 -9.28 -0.66
N LEU A 63 -10.61 -8.03 -0.59
CA LEU A 63 -10.05 -6.96 0.23
C LEU A 63 -10.92 -6.60 1.45
N THR A 64 -11.81 -7.51 1.87
CA THR A 64 -12.70 -7.24 3.01
C THR A 64 -11.90 -6.99 4.30
N SER A 65 -12.48 -6.18 5.19
CA SER A 65 -11.90 -5.90 6.51
C SER A 65 -11.52 -7.18 7.27
N GLY A 66 -12.38 -8.22 7.19
CA GLY A 66 -12.11 -9.52 7.81
C GLY A 66 -10.89 -10.21 7.26
N GLU A 67 -10.72 -10.22 5.93
CA GLU A 67 -9.56 -10.82 5.26
C GLU A 67 -8.26 -10.13 5.66
N ILE A 68 -8.18 -8.80 5.50
CA ILE A 68 -6.97 -8.03 5.81
C ILE A 68 -6.63 -8.13 7.30
N MET A 69 -7.58 -7.85 8.19
CA MET A 69 -7.34 -7.90 9.64
C MET A 69 -6.98 -9.30 10.15
N SER A 70 -7.43 -10.37 9.47
CA SER A 70 -7.02 -11.74 9.84
C SER A 70 -5.54 -12.02 9.62
N GLN A 71 -4.89 -11.27 8.74
CA GLN A 71 -3.43 -11.39 8.49
C GLN A 71 -2.63 -10.54 9.46
N LEU A 72 -3.18 -9.40 9.89
CA LEU A 72 -2.51 -8.41 10.74
C LEU A 72 -2.67 -8.66 12.25
N THR A 73 -3.67 -9.44 12.66
CA THR A 73 -3.96 -9.65 14.08
C THR A 73 -3.16 -10.81 14.66
N CYS A 74 -2.49 -10.58 15.79
CA CYS A 74 -1.85 -11.64 16.56
C CYS A 74 -2.91 -12.47 17.30
N VAL A 75 -2.87 -13.81 17.17
CA VAL A 75 -3.85 -14.70 17.82
C VAL A 75 -3.80 -14.59 19.33
N ASP A 76 -2.58 -14.57 19.89
CA ASP A 76 -2.36 -14.66 21.33
C ASP A 76 -2.72 -13.38 22.08
N THR A 77 -2.40 -12.23 21.48
CA THR A 77 -2.57 -10.93 22.13
C THR A 77 -3.80 -10.16 21.62
N GLY A 78 -4.32 -10.53 20.45
CA GLY A 78 -5.37 -9.77 19.78
C GLY A 78 -4.92 -8.40 19.25
N SER A 79 -3.63 -8.05 19.39
CA SER A 79 -3.06 -6.82 18.86
C SER A 79 -2.81 -6.92 17.35
N THR A 80 -2.82 -5.79 16.66
CA THR A 80 -2.44 -5.72 15.24
C THR A 80 -0.94 -5.59 15.07
N THR A 81 -0.40 -6.23 14.03
CA THR A 81 0.98 -5.99 13.57
C THR A 81 0.99 -4.85 12.55
N GLY A 82 2.09 -4.09 12.53
CA GLY A 82 2.25 -2.98 11.59
C GLY A 82 1.46 -1.73 11.95
N ILE A 83 1.20 -0.88 10.95
CA ILE A 83 0.58 0.45 11.14
C ILE A 83 -0.95 0.41 11.10
N ILE A 84 -1.57 -0.53 10.39
CA ILE A 84 -3.02 -0.59 10.22
C ILE A 84 -3.67 -1.09 11.50
N ARG A 85 -4.57 -0.28 12.09
CA ARG A 85 -5.33 -0.57 13.31
C ARG A 85 -6.77 -1.00 13.00
N GLU A 86 -7.34 -0.41 11.96
CA GLU A 86 -8.70 -0.62 11.53
C GLU A 86 -8.76 -0.60 10.00
N VAL A 87 -9.68 -1.37 9.43
CA VAL A 87 -9.95 -1.41 7.98
C VAL A 87 -11.41 -1.11 7.73
N VAL A 88 -11.68 -0.06 6.96
CA VAL A 88 -12.99 0.31 6.45
C VAL A 88 -13.04 -0.06 4.97
N TYR A 89 -13.89 -1.00 4.63
CA TYR A 89 -14.03 -1.55 3.28
C TYR A 89 -15.30 -1.06 2.61
N TYR A 90 -15.20 -0.75 1.33
CA TYR A 90 -16.32 -0.41 0.44
C TYR A 90 -16.28 -1.30 -0.81
N ASP A 91 -17.47 -1.70 -1.31
CA ASP A 91 -17.56 -2.31 -2.64
C ASP A 91 -17.26 -1.28 -3.73
N GLU A 92 -17.79 -0.07 -3.58
CA GLU A 92 -17.54 1.07 -4.45
C GLU A 92 -17.58 2.39 -3.67
N THR A 93 -16.72 3.35 -4.04
CA THR A 93 -16.78 4.72 -3.55
C THR A 93 -16.28 5.70 -4.62
N ASP A 94 -16.44 7.00 -4.40
CA ASP A 94 -15.84 8.02 -5.27
C ASP A 94 -14.30 7.99 -5.18
N SER A 95 -13.74 7.98 -3.96
CA SER A 95 -12.30 7.93 -3.71
C SER A 95 -12.01 7.56 -2.25
N THR A 96 -11.10 6.63 -2.03
CA THR A 96 -10.65 6.26 -0.67
C THR A 96 -9.99 7.43 0.06
N ASN A 97 -9.29 8.33 -0.66
CA ASN A 97 -8.79 9.59 -0.06
C ASN A 97 -9.92 10.47 0.44
N ASN A 98 -11.03 10.58 -0.32
CA ASN A 98 -12.18 11.37 0.12
C ASN A 98 -12.88 10.73 1.30
N GLU A 99 -13.02 9.39 1.34
CA GLU A 99 -13.58 8.69 2.51
C GLU A 99 -12.73 8.95 3.75
N ALA A 100 -11.41 8.80 3.65
CA ALA A 100 -10.50 9.06 4.75
C ALA A 100 -10.60 10.51 5.27
N LYS A 101 -10.67 11.50 4.36
CA LYS A 101 -10.85 12.91 4.73
C LYS A 101 -12.21 13.16 5.38
N ARG A 102 -13.30 12.63 4.81
CA ARG A 102 -14.65 12.75 5.40
C ARG A 102 -14.71 12.19 6.81
N ALA A 103 -14.10 11.01 7.02
CA ALA A 103 -14.07 10.38 8.33
C ALA A 103 -13.16 11.11 9.32
N ALA A 104 -12.02 11.64 8.85
CA ALA A 104 -11.12 12.43 9.70
C ALA A 104 -11.78 13.69 10.23
N GLU A 105 -12.63 14.35 9.41
CA GLU A 105 -13.28 15.61 9.73
C GLU A 105 -14.59 15.44 10.52
N ARG A 106 -15.40 14.42 10.19
CA ARG A 106 -16.74 14.25 10.78
C ARG A 106 -16.75 13.29 11.95
N ASP A 107 -16.05 12.18 11.83
CA ASP A 107 -16.17 11.03 12.73
C ASP A 107 -14.95 10.88 13.64
N ASN A 108 -13.99 11.81 13.55
CA ASN A 108 -12.71 11.77 14.27
C ASN A 108 -12.03 10.39 14.18
N ALA A 109 -12.00 9.81 12.97
CA ALA A 109 -11.41 8.50 12.71
C ALA A 109 -10.00 8.37 13.28
N ALA A 110 -9.70 7.19 13.80
CA ALA A 110 -8.47 6.92 14.53
C ALA A 110 -7.23 6.91 13.60
N ASP A 111 -6.07 7.21 14.19
CA ASP A 111 -4.76 7.02 13.56
C ASP A 111 -4.57 5.56 13.16
N GLY A 112 -4.03 5.32 11.96
CA GLY A 112 -3.83 3.98 11.41
C GLY A 112 -5.08 3.33 10.83
N THR A 113 -6.15 4.10 10.54
CA THR A 113 -7.32 3.57 9.81
C THR A 113 -7.04 3.48 8.31
N LEU A 114 -7.23 2.31 7.73
CA LEU A 114 -7.14 2.05 6.30
C LEU A 114 -8.53 2.06 5.65
N TYR A 115 -8.72 2.92 4.67
CA TYR A 115 -9.89 2.96 3.77
C TYR A 115 -9.53 2.22 2.49
N ILE A 116 -10.30 1.21 2.12
CA ILE A 116 -10.00 0.36 0.95
C ILE A 116 -11.30 0.03 0.21
N THR A 117 -11.23 -0.07 -1.12
CA THR A 117 -12.40 -0.35 -1.96
C THR A 117 -12.06 -1.29 -3.12
N GLU A 118 -13.08 -1.99 -3.64
CA GLU A 118 -12.95 -2.75 -4.88
C GLU A 118 -12.93 -1.84 -6.11
N SER A 119 -13.70 -0.72 -6.12
CA SER A 119 -13.69 0.21 -7.25
C SER A 119 -13.80 1.67 -6.81
N GLN A 120 -13.25 2.59 -7.61
CA GLN A 120 -13.43 4.03 -7.46
C GLN A 120 -14.04 4.66 -8.71
N THR A 121 -15.07 5.47 -8.51
CA THR A 121 -15.69 6.25 -9.62
C THR A 121 -14.99 7.58 -9.90
N GLY A 122 -14.19 8.07 -8.96
CA GLY A 122 -13.47 9.35 -9.01
C GLY A 122 -12.02 9.24 -8.50
N GLY A 123 -11.33 8.14 -8.85
CA GLY A 123 -9.93 7.96 -8.47
C GLY A 123 -9.02 9.08 -9.01
N ARG A 124 -8.11 9.58 -8.16
CA ARG A 124 -7.23 10.72 -8.49
C ARG A 124 -5.77 10.41 -8.28
N GLY A 125 -4.95 10.91 -9.19
CA GLY A 125 -3.51 10.99 -9.07
C GLY A 125 -3.04 12.44 -8.89
N ARG A 126 -1.73 12.62 -8.79
CA ARG A 126 -1.12 13.96 -8.70
C ARG A 126 -1.49 14.84 -9.91
N ARG A 127 -1.55 16.16 -9.68
CA ARG A 127 -1.80 17.17 -10.72
C ARG A 127 -3.17 16.96 -11.42
N GLY A 128 -4.18 16.48 -10.68
CA GLY A 128 -5.54 16.30 -11.20
C GLY A 128 -5.71 15.19 -12.25
N ARG A 129 -4.74 14.29 -12.41
CA ARG A 129 -4.86 13.15 -13.32
C ARG A 129 -5.84 12.12 -12.76
N ASN A 130 -6.64 11.53 -13.65
CA ASN A 130 -7.49 10.41 -13.26
C ASN A 130 -6.66 9.16 -12.97
N TRP A 131 -7.14 8.38 -11.99
CA TRP A 131 -6.64 7.05 -11.69
C TRP A 131 -7.78 6.05 -11.88
N VAL A 132 -7.72 5.24 -12.94
CA VAL A 132 -8.73 4.23 -13.26
C VAL A 132 -8.62 3.10 -12.26
N SER A 133 -9.74 2.75 -11.61
CA SER A 133 -9.78 1.84 -10.46
C SER A 133 -10.89 0.81 -10.59
N PRO A 134 -10.81 -0.14 -11.57
CA PRO A 134 -11.83 -1.16 -11.76
C PRO A 134 -11.82 -2.21 -10.65
N ALA A 135 -13.00 -2.79 -10.38
CA ALA A 135 -13.15 -3.82 -9.35
C ALA A 135 -12.32 -5.09 -9.65
N GLY A 136 -11.84 -5.75 -8.60
CA GLY A 136 -11.18 -7.06 -8.65
C GLY A 136 -9.76 -7.05 -9.21
N SER A 137 -9.23 -5.92 -9.66
CA SER A 137 -7.96 -5.89 -10.40
C SER A 137 -6.80 -5.23 -9.68
N GLY A 138 -7.06 -4.34 -8.75
CA GLY A 138 -6.02 -3.58 -8.05
C GLY A 138 -6.28 -3.42 -6.57
N ILE A 139 -5.40 -2.68 -5.92
CA ILE A 139 -5.55 -2.21 -4.55
C ILE A 139 -5.74 -0.71 -4.60
N TRP A 140 -6.92 -0.26 -4.17
CA TRP A 140 -7.30 1.14 -4.09
C TRP A 140 -7.51 1.48 -2.63
N MET A 141 -6.48 2.06 -1.99
CA MET A 141 -6.50 2.25 -0.55
C MET A 141 -5.94 3.59 -0.12
N SER A 142 -6.35 4.06 1.06
CA SER A 142 -5.85 5.27 1.69
C SER A 142 -5.64 5.06 3.18
N LEU A 143 -4.43 5.32 3.67
CA LEU A 143 -4.08 5.25 5.08
C LEU A 143 -4.26 6.64 5.70
N LEU A 144 -5.07 6.71 6.75
CA LEU A 144 -5.23 7.91 7.57
C LEU A 144 -4.23 7.88 8.73
N LEU A 145 -3.46 8.96 8.86
CA LEU A 145 -2.49 9.15 9.94
C LEU A 145 -2.73 10.48 10.66
N ARG A 146 -2.37 10.52 11.95
CA ARG A 146 -2.32 11.74 12.79
C ARG A 146 -0.92 11.87 13.40
N PRO A 147 0.10 12.15 12.57
CA PRO A 147 1.49 12.16 13.02
C PRO A 147 1.78 13.43 13.85
N ASP A 148 2.57 13.26 14.90
CA ASP A 148 3.16 14.37 15.66
C ASP A 148 4.50 14.79 15.03
N ILE A 149 4.41 15.47 13.89
CA ILE A 149 5.55 16.00 13.13
C ILE A 149 5.25 17.43 12.64
N ALA A 150 6.30 18.18 12.34
CA ALA A 150 6.13 19.49 11.74
C ALA A 150 5.47 19.41 10.36
N PRO A 151 4.50 20.30 10.00
CA PRO A 151 3.80 20.27 8.72
C PRO A 151 4.71 20.28 7.48
N VAL A 152 5.84 20.96 7.56
CA VAL A 152 6.86 21.01 6.48
C VAL A 152 7.42 19.63 6.14
N ASN A 153 7.42 18.70 7.10
CA ASN A 153 7.97 17.35 6.95
C ASN A 153 6.94 16.34 6.39
N ALA A 154 5.66 16.70 6.32
CA ALA A 154 4.60 15.78 5.91
C ALA A 154 4.77 15.24 4.48
N SER A 155 5.38 16.01 3.57
CA SER A 155 5.64 15.58 2.20
C SER A 155 6.57 14.36 2.12
N MET A 156 7.47 14.18 3.10
CA MET A 156 8.37 13.03 3.20
C MET A 156 7.63 11.72 3.48
N LEU A 157 6.41 11.75 4.00
CA LEU A 157 5.57 10.56 4.16
C LEU A 157 5.25 9.88 2.82
N THR A 158 5.28 10.61 1.71
CA THR A 158 5.19 10.02 0.36
C THR A 158 6.38 9.11 0.08
N ILE A 159 7.58 9.52 0.48
CA ILE A 159 8.82 8.75 0.33
C ILE A 159 8.78 7.49 1.21
N VAL A 160 8.38 7.65 2.48
CA VAL A 160 8.20 6.54 3.43
C VAL A 160 7.19 5.51 2.88
N ALA A 161 6.06 5.98 2.34
CA ALA A 161 5.07 5.11 1.72
C ALA A 161 5.60 4.41 0.47
N ALA A 162 6.40 5.09 -0.35
CA ALA A 162 7.00 4.49 -1.54
C ALA A 162 7.96 3.35 -1.18
N MET A 163 8.80 3.51 -0.15
CA MET A 163 9.65 2.44 0.37
C MET A 163 8.84 1.24 0.85
N ALA A 164 7.78 1.51 1.62
CA ALA A 164 6.94 0.45 2.17
C ALA A 164 6.16 -0.33 1.08
N VAL A 165 5.64 0.35 0.08
CA VAL A 165 4.95 -0.31 -1.05
C VAL A 165 5.94 -1.11 -1.90
N GLN A 166 7.12 -0.58 -2.17
CA GLN A 166 8.17 -1.28 -2.91
C GLN A 166 8.59 -2.55 -2.17
N GLU A 167 8.91 -2.46 -0.87
CA GLU A 167 9.29 -3.62 -0.06
C GLU A 167 8.16 -4.65 0.02
N ALA A 168 6.90 -4.21 0.17
CA ALA A 168 5.74 -5.11 0.20
C ALA A 168 5.53 -5.87 -1.11
N ILE A 169 5.63 -5.19 -2.24
CA ILE A 169 5.53 -5.82 -3.57
C ILE A 169 6.70 -6.78 -3.76
N HIS A 170 7.92 -6.34 -3.52
CA HIS A 170 9.12 -7.16 -3.68
C HIS A 170 9.07 -8.44 -2.82
N LYS A 171 8.66 -8.32 -1.53
CA LYS A 171 8.48 -9.45 -0.61
C LYS A 171 7.50 -10.47 -1.18
N VAL A 172 6.31 -10.05 -1.60
CA VAL A 172 5.28 -10.95 -2.12
C VAL A 172 5.72 -11.61 -3.41
N LEU A 173 6.36 -10.87 -4.32
CA LEU A 173 6.89 -11.43 -5.57
C LEU A 173 7.98 -12.49 -5.30
N THR A 174 8.91 -12.20 -4.39
CA THR A 174 9.99 -13.12 -4.02
C THR A 174 9.44 -14.39 -3.36
N GLU A 175 8.46 -14.27 -2.44
CA GLU A 175 7.79 -15.41 -1.82
C GLU A 175 7.06 -16.30 -2.84
N ASP A 176 6.56 -15.73 -3.93
CA ASP A 176 5.89 -16.45 -5.03
C ASP A 176 6.89 -16.91 -6.13
N GLY A 177 8.20 -16.70 -5.94
CA GLY A 177 9.27 -17.18 -6.82
C GLY A 177 9.57 -16.32 -8.03
N HIS A 178 9.10 -15.06 -8.03
CA HIS A 178 9.37 -14.09 -9.10
C HIS A 178 10.63 -13.28 -8.81
N ASP A 179 11.54 -13.24 -9.78
CA ASP A 179 12.71 -12.34 -9.80
C ASP A 179 12.40 -11.15 -10.73
N ALA A 180 11.79 -10.12 -10.19
CA ALA A 180 11.39 -8.94 -10.94
C ALA A 180 11.96 -7.66 -10.32
N GLU A 181 12.49 -6.78 -11.17
CA GLU A 181 13.08 -5.50 -10.75
C GLU A 181 11.98 -4.54 -10.28
N CYS A 182 11.76 -4.51 -8.96
CA CYS A 182 10.82 -3.60 -8.30
C CYS A 182 11.56 -2.41 -7.71
N CYS A 183 11.33 -1.21 -8.23
CA CYS A 183 12.04 0.01 -7.86
C CYS A 183 11.09 1.18 -7.60
N ILE A 184 11.63 2.23 -6.99
CA ILE A 184 10.95 3.50 -6.79
C ILE A 184 11.35 4.48 -7.89
N LYS A 185 10.38 5.12 -8.52
CA LYS A 185 10.59 6.30 -9.34
C LYS A 185 10.19 7.54 -8.54
N TRP A 186 11.16 8.35 -8.20
CA TRP A 186 10.95 9.55 -7.40
C TRP A 186 9.87 10.47 -8.00
N PRO A 187 9.00 11.07 -7.16
CA PRO A 187 8.93 10.89 -5.71
C PRO A 187 7.90 9.85 -5.24
N ASN A 188 7.01 9.34 -6.10
CA ASN A 188 5.75 8.73 -5.68
C ASN A 188 5.25 7.56 -6.52
N ASP A 189 6.06 7.05 -7.44
CA ASP A 189 5.68 5.95 -8.32
C ASP A 189 6.52 4.69 -8.01
N ILE A 190 5.87 3.52 -8.01
CA ILE A 190 6.58 2.24 -8.01
C ILE A 190 6.56 1.70 -9.43
N VAL A 191 7.71 1.22 -9.86
CA VAL A 191 7.91 0.61 -11.17
C VAL A 191 8.35 -0.84 -11.02
N LEU A 192 7.83 -1.68 -11.89
CA LEU A 192 8.23 -3.06 -12.06
C LEU A 192 8.69 -3.22 -13.51
N ASN A 193 9.90 -3.72 -13.73
CA ASN A 193 10.49 -3.81 -15.07
C ASN A 193 10.37 -2.47 -15.85
N LYS A 194 10.63 -1.34 -15.16
CA LYS A 194 10.60 0.03 -15.69
C LYS A 194 9.22 0.58 -16.07
N LYS A 195 8.12 -0.16 -15.81
CA LYS A 195 6.75 0.31 -16.01
C LYS A 195 6.06 0.59 -14.69
N LYS A 196 5.23 1.62 -14.66
CA LYS A 196 4.51 2.04 -13.45
C LYS A 196 3.45 1.02 -13.06
N VAL A 197 3.55 0.49 -11.83
CA VAL A 197 2.57 -0.42 -11.22
C VAL A 197 1.86 0.20 -10.03
N CYS A 198 2.42 1.27 -9.43
CA CYS A 198 1.77 1.98 -8.34
C CYS A 198 1.98 3.49 -8.43
N GLY A 199 0.97 4.24 -7.96
CA GLY A 199 1.06 5.69 -7.73
C GLY A 199 0.59 6.04 -6.33
N ILE A 200 1.29 6.97 -5.68
CA ILE A 200 1.01 7.43 -4.32
C ILE A 200 0.59 8.90 -4.35
N LEU A 201 -0.48 9.25 -3.63
CA LEU A 201 -0.99 10.60 -3.48
C LEU A 201 -1.19 10.92 -2.01
N THR A 202 -0.32 11.76 -1.46
CA THR A 202 -0.42 12.25 -0.08
C THR A 202 -1.14 13.58 -0.07
N GLU A 203 -2.18 13.68 0.76
CA GLU A 203 -2.94 14.90 1.05
C GLU A 203 -2.94 15.13 2.57
N MET A 204 -2.99 16.36 3.02
CA MET A 204 -3.04 16.68 4.46
C MET A 204 -3.97 17.83 4.75
N SER A 205 -4.43 17.89 6.00
CA SER A 205 -5.01 19.07 6.64
C SER A 205 -4.10 19.48 7.77
N ALA A 206 -3.65 20.72 7.76
CA ALA A 206 -2.72 21.25 8.74
C ALA A 206 -2.95 22.73 8.97
N GLU A 207 -2.56 23.21 10.15
CA GLU A 207 -2.33 24.62 10.45
C GLU A 207 -0.83 24.93 10.36
N MET A 208 -0.44 26.16 10.75
CA MET A 208 0.94 26.58 10.64
C MET A 208 1.90 25.68 11.45
N ASP A 209 1.45 25.26 12.62
CA ASP A 209 2.30 24.61 13.62
C ASP A 209 1.97 23.12 13.85
N TYR A 210 0.82 22.63 13.34
CA TYR A 210 0.45 21.23 13.55
C TYR A 210 -0.41 20.62 12.43
N ILE A 211 -0.38 19.29 12.36
CA ILE A 211 -1.12 18.48 11.39
C ILE A 211 -2.38 17.94 12.03
N HIS A 212 -3.54 18.21 11.42
CA HIS A 212 -4.80 17.57 11.81
C HIS A 212 -4.83 16.10 11.40
N TYR A 213 -4.47 15.83 10.14
CA TYR A 213 -4.34 14.50 9.59
C TYR A 213 -3.53 14.51 8.28
N VAL A 214 -2.98 13.35 7.96
CA VAL A 214 -2.41 13.02 6.64
C VAL A 214 -3.16 11.84 6.06
N VAL A 215 -3.51 11.90 4.79
CA VAL A 215 -4.09 10.80 4.02
C VAL A 215 -3.11 10.39 2.94
N ILE A 216 -2.68 9.14 2.97
CA ILE A 216 -1.76 8.57 1.98
C ILE A 216 -2.55 7.61 1.09
N GLY A 217 -2.95 8.08 -0.10
CA GLY A 217 -3.61 7.27 -1.11
C GLY A 217 -2.62 6.46 -1.93
N MET A 218 -2.93 5.20 -2.13
CA MET A 218 -2.10 4.26 -2.88
C MET A 218 -2.97 3.49 -3.87
N GLY A 219 -2.65 3.63 -5.17
CA GLY A 219 -3.26 2.84 -6.22
C GLY A 219 -2.23 1.85 -6.76
N ILE A 220 -2.45 0.55 -6.59
CA ILE A 220 -1.55 -0.52 -7.03
C ILE A 220 -2.26 -1.37 -8.08
N ASN A 221 -1.72 -1.43 -9.28
CA ASN A 221 -2.20 -2.30 -10.35
C ASN A 221 -1.68 -3.73 -10.09
N VAL A 222 -2.51 -4.61 -9.53
CA VAL A 222 -2.10 -5.98 -9.18
C VAL A 222 -2.44 -6.94 -10.30
N ASN A 223 -3.72 -7.18 -10.53
CA ASN A 223 -4.24 -8.16 -11.49
C ASN A 223 -4.89 -7.50 -12.72
N THR A 224 -4.59 -6.22 -12.99
CA THR A 224 -5.09 -5.49 -14.17
C THR A 224 -4.52 -6.10 -15.43
N THR A 225 -5.38 -6.43 -16.39
CA THR A 225 -5.00 -7.10 -17.65
C THR A 225 -4.85 -6.14 -18.83
N GLU A 226 -5.47 -4.97 -18.76
CA GLU A 226 -5.51 -4.01 -19.86
C GLU A 226 -5.36 -2.58 -19.39
N PHE A 227 -4.72 -1.75 -20.18
CA PHE A 227 -4.56 -0.31 -19.97
C PHE A 227 -4.94 0.46 -21.21
N ASP A 228 -5.47 1.68 -21.01
CA ASP A 228 -5.76 2.60 -22.09
C ASP A 228 -4.51 2.86 -22.97
N ASP A 229 -4.70 3.01 -24.26
CA ASP A 229 -3.63 3.24 -25.24
C ASP A 229 -2.73 4.41 -24.90
N SER A 230 -3.26 5.43 -24.22
CA SER A 230 -2.52 6.63 -23.82
C SER A 230 -1.47 6.37 -22.72
N ILE A 231 -1.62 5.29 -21.96
CA ILE A 231 -0.73 4.96 -20.81
C ILE A 231 -0.08 3.59 -20.90
N LYS A 232 -0.53 2.69 -21.79
CA LYS A 232 -0.02 1.30 -21.88
C LYS A 232 1.49 1.19 -22.12
N ALA A 233 2.12 2.22 -22.69
CA ALA A 233 3.57 2.26 -22.89
C ALA A 233 4.36 2.44 -21.59
N THR A 234 3.72 3.04 -20.56
CA THR A 234 4.39 3.42 -19.30
C THR A 234 3.78 2.79 -18.06
N ALA A 235 2.55 2.28 -18.15
CA ALA A 235 1.84 1.59 -17.07
C ALA A 235 1.88 0.08 -17.26
N SER A 236 1.84 -0.67 -16.15
CA SER A 236 1.71 -2.10 -16.12
C SER A 236 1.03 -2.55 -14.82
N SER A 237 0.90 -3.85 -14.63
CA SER A 237 0.43 -4.49 -13.41
C SER A 237 1.39 -5.59 -13.00
N LEU A 238 1.27 -6.05 -11.75
CA LEU A 238 2.07 -7.17 -11.29
C LEU A 238 1.77 -8.42 -12.11
N TYR A 239 0.49 -8.64 -12.46
CA TYR A 239 0.07 -9.75 -13.34
C TYR A 239 0.73 -9.70 -14.72
N LEU A 240 0.74 -8.55 -15.39
CA LEU A 240 1.31 -8.44 -16.74
C LEU A 240 2.83 -8.63 -16.75
N GLU A 241 3.50 -8.33 -15.64
CA GLU A 241 4.95 -8.46 -15.54
C GLU A 241 5.40 -9.86 -15.03
N THR A 242 4.51 -10.60 -14.35
CA THR A 242 4.83 -11.93 -13.77
C THR A 242 4.10 -13.08 -14.45
N GLY A 243 2.93 -12.84 -15.03
CA GLY A 243 2.03 -13.87 -15.57
C GLY A 243 1.10 -14.51 -14.53
N ASP A 244 1.26 -14.19 -13.24
CA ASP A 244 0.53 -14.82 -12.15
C ASP A 244 -0.44 -13.88 -11.44
N HIS A 245 -1.63 -14.39 -11.11
CA HIS A 245 -2.59 -13.68 -10.27
C HIS A 245 -2.16 -13.70 -8.80
N LEU A 246 -1.91 -12.52 -8.24
CA LEU A 246 -1.49 -12.37 -6.86
C LEU A 246 -2.67 -12.09 -5.92
N LYS A 247 -2.52 -12.54 -4.67
CA LYS A 247 -3.48 -12.23 -3.60
C LYS A 247 -3.25 -10.80 -3.09
N ARG A 248 -4.17 -9.90 -3.43
CA ARG A 248 -4.08 -8.46 -3.10
C ARG A 248 -3.95 -8.21 -1.58
N SER A 249 -4.67 -8.97 -0.77
CA SER A 249 -4.62 -8.84 0.68
C SER A 249 -3.24 -9.11 1.30
N ARG A 250 -2.40 -9.97 0.67
CA ARG A 250 -1.01 -10.20 1.11
C ARG A 250 -0.14 -8.96 0.95
N ILE A 251 -0.32 -8.23 -0.15
CA ILE A 251 0.42 -6.98 -0.40
C ILE A 251 0.01 -5.91 0.64
N VAL A 252 -1.28 -5.81 0.97
CA VAL A 252 -1.77 -4.89 2.01
C VAL A 252 -1.18 -5.23 3.38
N ALA A 253 -1.12 -6.52 3.73
CA ALA A 253 -0.54 -6.96 5.00
C ALA A 253 0.97 -6.67 5.05
N ALA A 254 1.72 -7.01 4.01
CA ALA A 254 3.15 -6.72 3.90
C ALA A 254 3.43 -5.21 3.97
N PHE A 255 2.60 -4.38 3.28
CA PHE A 255 2.69 -2.92 3.37
C PHE A 255 2.53 -2.42 4.81
N SER A 256 1.56 -2.95 5.56
CA SER A 256 1.34 -2.52 6.96
C SER A 256 2.57 -2.72 7.84
N GLU A 257 3.27 -3.84 7.69
CA GLU A 257 4.49 -4.16 8.42
C GLU A 257 5.67 -3.28 7.98
N SER A 258 5.91 -3.19 6.67
CA SER A 258 7.00 -2.39 6.12
C SER A 258 6.83 -0.89 6.40
N PHE A 259 5.58 -0.38 6.31
CA PHE A 259 5.31 1.02 6.60
C PHE A 259 5.57 1.34 8.07
N ALA A 260 5.16 0.49 9.00
CA ALA A 260 5.43 0.70 10.43
C ALA A 260 6.92 0.82 10.73
N LYS A 261 7.75 -0.04 10.12
CA LYS A 261 9.21 -0.03 10.24
C LYS A 261 9.83 1.30 9.79
N TYR A 262 9.47 1.78 8.59
CA TYR A 262 10.02 3.02 8.04
C TYR A 262 9.44 4.26 8.72
N TYR A 263 8.15 4.24 9.02
CA TYR A 263 7.45 5.32 9.71
C TYR A 263 8.01 5.56 11.11
N ASP A 264 8.30 4.51 11.87
CA ASP A 264 8.89 4.58 13.20
C ASP A 264 10.29 5.24 13.19
N THR A 265 11.09 4.97 12.16
CA THR A 265 12.38 5.61 11.94
C THR A 265 12.18 7.10 11.57
N PHE A 266 11.26 7.40 10.65
CA PHE A 266 10.99 8.75 10.19
C PHE A 266 10.47 9.67 11.32
N VAL A 267 9.50 9.20 12.11
CA VAL A 267 8.91 10.02 13.20
C VAL A 267 9.96 10.40 14.25
N LYS A 268 10.92 9.53 14.55
CA LYS A 268 11.99 9.80 15.53
C LYS A 268 12.94 10.89 15.07
N THR A 269 13.24 10.95 13.78
CA THR A 269 14.21 11.90 13.23
C THR A 269 13.55 13.11 12.55
N GLN A 270 12.29 12.99 12.17
CA GLN A 270 11.53 13.94 11.35
C GLN A 270 12.21 14.34 10.03
N ASN A 271 13.11 13.49 9.54
CA ASN A 271 13.78 13.57 8.25
C ASN A 271 14.11 12.18 7.72
N LEU A 272 14.74 12.10 6.55
CA LEU A 272 15.08 10.82 5.91
C LEU A 272 16.54 10.38 6.09
N ALA A 273 17.31 11.02 6.97
CA ALA A 273 18.72 10.68 7.17
C ALA A 273 18.93 9.18 7.47
N GLY A 274 18.05 8.59 8.29
CA GLY A 274 18.10 7.16 8.62
C GLY A 274 17.52 6.22 7.54
N LEU A 275 16.92 6.74 6.48
CA LEU A 275 16.25 5.99 5.41
C LEU A 275 16.83 6.25 4.02
N LYS A 276 17.62 7.30 3.89
CA LYS A 276 18.14 7.81 2.60
C LYS A 276 18.91 6.77 1.81
N GLU A 277 19.80 6.01 2.46
CA GLU A 277 20.62 5.01 1.77
C GLU A 277 19.77 3.85 1.25
N ASP A 278 18.82 3.37 2.06
CA ASP A 278 17.87 2.33 1.66
C ASP A 278 17.01 2.83 0.48
N TYR A 279 16.46 4.04 0.59
CA TYR A 279 15.70 4.65 -0.51
C TYR A 279 16.52 4.76 -1.78
N ASN A 280 17.76 5.26 -1.68
CA ASN A 280 18.65 5.42 -2.82
C ASN A 280 19.05 4.08 -3.47
N SER A 281 19.03 2.98 -2.73
CA SER A 281 19.23 1.64 -3.30
C SER A 281 18.03 1.14 -4.12
N MET A 282 16.82 1.61 -3.77
CA MET A 282 15.56 1.28 -4.47
C MET A 282 15.27 2.24 -5.64
N LEU A 283 16.02 3.34 -5.77
CA LEU A 283 15.72 4.40 -6.72
C LEU A 283 16.16 4.03 -8.15
N VAL A 284 15.21 3.83 -9.05
CA VAL A 284 15.45 3.39 -10.44
C VAL A 284 16.28 4.40 -11.25
N ASN A 285 16.18 5.69 -10.94
CA ASN A 285 16.87 6.74 -11.69
C ASN A 285 18.25 7.08 -11.15
N LYS A 286 18.70 6.50 -10.02
CA LYS A 286 20.01 6.82 -9.43
C LYS A 286 21.14 6.47 -10.40
N GLY A 287 22.00 7.43 -10.66
CA GLY A 287 23.12 7.31 -11.60
C GLY A 287 22.74 7.45 -13.08
N GLY A 288 21.45 7.54 -13.40
CA GLY A 288 20.94 7.74 -14.76
C GLY A 288 20.76 9.21 -15.12
N ASP A 289 20.68 9.47 -16.43
CA ASP A 289 20.37 10.78 -16.96
C ASP A 289 18.87 11.03 -16.90
N VAL A 290 18.48 12.13 -16.25
CA VAL A 290 17.08 12.48 -16.01
C VAL A 290 16.79 13.92 -16.41
N LYS A 291 15.51 14.21 -16.63
CA LYS A 291 14.98 15.56 -16.74
C LYS A 291 13.90 15.82 -15.70
N ALA A 292 14.05 16.89 -14.95
CA ALA A 292 13.03 17.45 -14.07
C ALA A 292 12.26 18.54 -14.83
N ILE A 293 10.96 18.30 -15.03
CA ILE A 293 10.07 19.12 -15.85
C ILE A 293 9.15 19.92 -14.93
N TYR A 294 9.31 21.23 -14.94
CA TYR A 294 8.41 22.21 -14.31
C TYR A 294 7.44 22.77 -15.35
N ALA A 295 6.57 23.69 -14.94
CA ALA A 295 5.65 24.35 -15.86
C ALA A 295 6.38 25.22 -16.91
N ASP A 296 7.47 25.87 -16.51
CA ASP A 296 8.19 26.92 -17.23
C ASP A 296 9.63 26.58 -17.60
N LYS A 297 10.16 25.48 -17.06
CA LYS A 297 11.57 25.10 -17.28
C LYS A 297 11.81 23.60 -17.16
N GLU A 298 12.91 23.16 -17.75
CA GLU A 298 13.46 21.81 -17.56
C GLU A 298 14.88 21.88 -16.98
N ILE A 299 15.21 20.93 -16.12
CA ILE A 299 16.58 20.72 -15.60
C ILE A 299 17.00 19.33 -16.03
N VAL A 300 18.09 19.24 -16.79
CA VAL A 300 18.64 17.97 -17.28
C VAL A 300 19.97 17.73 -16.59
N GLY A 301 20.21 16.46 -16.20
CA GLY A 301 21.45 16.05 -15.58
C GLY A 301 21.37 14.63 -15.01
N LYS A 302 22.40 14.24 -14.28
CA LYS A 302 22.49 12.91 -13.66
C LYS A 302 21.86 12.91 -12.26
N ALA A 303 20.93 11.99 -12.01
CA ALA A 303 20.33 11.82 -10.68
C ALA A 303 21.35 11.19 -9.71
N LEU A 304 21.65 11.86 -8.60
CA LEU A 304 22.58 11.36 -7.59
C LEU A 304 21.89 10.57 -6.48
N GLY A 305 20.61 10.82 -6.24
CA GLY A 305 19.82 10.29 -5.13
C GLY A 305 19.05 11.40 -4.44
N ILE A 306 18.56 11.15 -3.22
CA ILE A 306 17.85 12.14 -2.41
C ILE A 306 18.74 12.65 -1.27
N ASN A 307 18.42 13.88 -0.78
CA ASN A 307 18.96 14.42 0.47
C ASN A 307 18.11 13.97 1.69
N ASP A 308 18.42 14.49 2.86
CA ASP A 308 17.74 14.15 4.12
C ASP A 308 16.30 14.69 4.18
N GLU A 309 15.95 15.65 3.34
CA GLU A 309 14.61 16.21 3.16
C GLU A 309 13.79 15.49 2.06
N GLY A 310 14.36 14.45 1.42
CA GLY A 310 13.72 13.69 0.35
C GLY A 310 13.69 14.38 -0.99
N GLU A 311 14.44 15.47 -1.15
CA GLU A 311 14.57 16.20 -2.39
C GLU A 311 15.57 15.49 -3.31
N LEU A 312 15.26 15.40 -4.61
CA LEU A 312 16.14 14.74 -5.58
C LEU A 312 17.31 15.66 -5.94
N ILE A 313 18.53 15.14 -5.90
CA ILE A 313 19.74 15.84 -6.31
C ILE A 313 20.07 15.47 -7.76
N ILE A 314 20.17 16.46 -8.63
CA ILE A 314 20.58 16.29 -10.02
C ILE A 314 21.91 17.05 -10.24
N LYS A 315 22.93 16.34 -10.71
CA LYS A 315 24.20 16.94 -11.14
C LYS A 315 24.08 17.43 -12.57
N THR A 316 24.24 18.74 -12.77
CA THR A 316 24.26 19.41 -14.08
C THR A 316 25.64 19.93 -14.38
N ASP A 317 25.86 20.49 -15.58
CA ASP A 317 27.12 21.16 -15.94
C ASP A 317 27.40 22.43 -15.10
N GLU A 318 26.34 23.03 -14.54
CA GLU A 318 26.44 24.22 -13.66
C GLU A 318 26.59 23.84 -12.16
N GLY A 319 26.65 22.55 -11.82
CA GLY A 319 26.72 22.04 -10.45
C GLY A 319 25.46 21.26 -10.03
N GLU A 320 25.35 20.98 -8.73
CA GLU A 320 24.21 20.26 -8.18
C GLU A 320 22.96 21.14 -8.06
N LYS A 321 21.83 20.61 -8.49
CA LYS A 321 20.52 21.25 -8.38
C LYS A 321 19.63 20.37 -7.50
N ILE A 322 18.97 20.97 -6.51
CA ILE A 322 18.02 20.32 -5.62
C ILE A 322 16.62 20.47 -6.20
N ILE A 323 15.94 19.34 -6.39
CA ILE A 323 14.60 19.25 -6.96
C ILE A 323 13.61 18.91 -5.84
N ARG A 324 12.74 19.85 -5.53
CA ARG A 324 11.70 19.69 -4.51
C ARG A 324 10.48 18.93 -5.05
N THR A 325 9.82 18.17 -4.19
CA THR A 325 8.52 17.57 -4.50
C THR A 325 7.48 18.69 -4.74
N GLY A 326 6.38 18.37 -5.44
CA GLY A 326 5.34 19.34 -5.76
C GLY A 326 4.97 19.28 -7.23
N GLU A 327 5.05 20.39 -7.97
CA GLU A 327 4.62 20.48 -9.38
C GLU A 327 5.69 20.03 -10.39
N VAL A 328 6.62 19.17 -9.98
CA VAL A 328 7.68 18.65 -10.86
C VAL A 328 7.37 17.23 -11.32
N SER A 329 7.74 16.91 -12.55
CA SER A 329 7.75 15.54 -13.11
C SER A 329 9.18 15.18 -13.46
N VAL A 330 9.69 14.08 -12.92
CA VAL A 330 11.01 13.54 -13.28
C VAL A 330 10.82 12.36 -14.22
N ARG A 331 11.62 12.35 -15.31
CA ARG A 331 11.62 11.28 -16.31
C ARG A 331 13.06 10.93 -16.67
N GLY A 332 13.30 9.70 -17.11
CA GLY A 332 14.53 9.36 -17.82
C GLY A 332 14.69 10.21 -19.10
N LEU A 333 15.90 10.43 -19.53
CA LEU A 333 16.15 11.25 -20.72
C LEU A 333 15.52 10.66 -21.97
N TYR A 334 15.48 9.32 -22.07
CA TYR A 334 14.99 8.57 -23.22
C TYR A 334 13.70 7.78 -22.98
N GLY A 335 13.04 7.95 -21.83
CA GLY A 335 11.87 7.17 -21.48
C GLY A 335 11.13 7.62 -20.22
N TYR A 336 10.31 6.69 -19.68
CA TYR A 336 9.57 6.97 -18.47
C TYR A 336 10.46 6.94 -17.23
N VAL A 337 11.43 6.05 -17.19
CA VAL A 337 12.45 5.91 -16.15
C VAL A 337 13.85 6.10 -16.72
#